data_e2840cbd4be3b380f8fdef962ce04b7d
#
_entry.id   e2840cbd4be3b380f8fdef962ce04b7d
#
_cell.length_a   1.000
_cell.length_b   1.000
_cell.length_c   1.000
_cell.angle_alpha   90.00
_cell.angle_beta   90.00
_cell.angle_gamma   90.00
#
_symmetry.space_group_name_H-M   'P 1'
#
loop_
_entity.id
_entity.type
_entity.pdbx_description
1 polymer ?
#
loop_
_entity_poly.entity_id
_entity_poly.type
_entity_poly.pdbx_seq_one_letter_code
_entity_poly.pdbx_strand_id
1 'polypeptide(L)'
;MSAITALHHVTCIAGDPQENYDFYSGVLGMRLVKRSVNQDVPGTYHLFYADADGHAGTDLTFFPWPDMAPATLGVGLASEVGLAVPAGTLEFWRARLASAGVVVTPPIVRFGERVLTFADPHGLQVALVETSDDREFAPWTDSPVATDRQVR
;
A
#
# COMPACT_ATOMS: atom_id res chain seq x y z
N MET A 1 -16.68 20.59 -18.96
CA MET A 1 -16.87 19.94 -17.65
C MET A 1 -15.68 19.04 -17.42
N SER A 2 -14.94 19.23 -16.32
CA SER A 2 -13.84 18.33 -15.97
C SER A 2 -14.44 17.00 -15.51
N ALA A 3 -14.13 15.90 -16.17
CA ALA A 3 -14.51 14.57 -15.72
C ALA A 3 -13.55 14.11 -14.62
N ILE A 4 -14.06 13.38 -13.61
CA ILE A 4 -13.19 12.62 -12.66
C ILE A 4 -12.63 11.45 -13.46
N THR A 5 -11.31 11.35 -13.53
CA THR A 5 -10.62 10.34 -14.34
C THR A 5 -10.03 9.21 -13.51
N ALA A 6 -9.64 9.48 -12.24
CA ALA A 6 -9.03 8.49 -11.35
C ALA A 6 -9.08 8.93 -9.88
N LEU A 7 -8.74 8.01 -8.97
CA LEU A 7 -8.38 8.36 -7.59
C LEU A 7 -6.99 8.99 -7.58
N HIS A 8 -6.79 10.01 -6.73
CA HIS A 8 -5.48 10.63 -6.51
C HIS A 8 -4.68 9.82 -5.47
N HIS A 9 -5.28 9.59 -4.31
CA HIS A 9 -4.69 8.84 -3.20
C HIS A 9 -5.77 8.21 -2.32
N VAL A 10 -5.35 7.26 -1.48
CA VAL A 10 -6.14 6.72 -0.37
C VAL A 10 -5.42 7.03 0.93
N THR A 11 -6.17 7.48 1.94
CA THR A 11 -5.63 7.74 3.29
C THR A 11 -6.18 6.72 4.27
N CYS A 12 -5.27 6.07 5.01
CA CYS A 12 -5.56 5.06 6.00
C CYS A 12 -5.09 5.50 7.39
N ILE A 13 -5.58 4.81 8.41
CA ILE A 13 -5.08 4.93 9.79
C ILE A 13 -4.06 3.82 10.04
N ALA A 14 -2.99 4.14 10.75
CA ALA A 14 -1.99 3.17 11.21
C ALA A 14 -1.73 3.33 12.71
N GLY A 15 -1.04 2.37 13.31
CA GLY A 15 -0.51 2.45 14.66
C GLY A 15 0.86 3.16 14.70
N ASP A 16 1.91 2.43 15.07
CA ASP A 16 3.27 2.99 15.18
C ASP A 16 3.81 3.46 13.81
N PRO A 17 4.33 4.70 13.69
CA PRO A 17 4.82 5.22 12.43
C PRO A 17 6.10 4.53 11.93
N GLN A 18 6.94 3.98 12.82
CA GLN A 18 8.15 3.27 12.40
C GLN A 18 7.79 1.89 11.85
N GLU A 19 6.90 1.15 12.51
CA GLU A 19 6.40 -0.13 11.99
C GLU A 19 5.71 0.06 10.62
N ASN A 20 4.95 1.14 10.46
CA ASN A 20 4.33 1.48 9.18
C ASN A 20 5.40 1.73 8.11
N TYR A 21 6.44 2.52 8.42
CA TYR A 21 7.53 2.78 7.48
C TYR A 21 8.29 1.50 7.12
N ASP A 22 8.66 0.69 8.10
CA ASP A 22 9.41 -0.55 7.90
C ASP A 22 8.64 -1.52 7.01
N PHE A 23 7.31 -1.53 7.13
CA PHE A 23 6.46 -2.36 6.29
C PHE A 23 6.31 -1.81 4.86
N TYR A 24 5.85 -0.56 4.71
CA TYR A 24 5.56 -0.01 3.37
C TYR A 24 6.81 0.28 2.55
N SER A 25 7.88 0.76 3.16
CA SER A 25 9.15 0.96 2.45
C SER A 25 10.05 -0.27 2.49
N GLY A 26 10.17 -0.96 3.62
CA GLY A 26 11.06 -2.12 3.76
C GLY A 26 10.50 -3.39 3.12
N VAL A 27 9.25 -3.73 3.38
CA VAL A 27 8.64 -4.97 2.86
C VAL A 27 8.00 -4.74 1.49
N LEU A 28 7.12 -3.75 1.33
CA LEU A 28 6.45 -3.50 0.05
C LEU A 28 7.31 -2.72 -0.95
N GLY A 29 8.38 -2.06 -0.51
CA GLY A 29 9.32 -1.37 -1.38
C GLY A 29 8.79 -0.08 -1.98
N MET A 30 7.75 0.52 -1.38
CA MET A 30 7.22 1.82 -1.79
C MET A 30 8.10 2.95 -1.25
N ARG A 31 8.27 4.02 -2.02
CA ARG A 31 9.03 5.18 -1.56
C ARG A 31 8.21 6.02 -0.60
N LEU A 32 8.76 6.37 0.58
CA LEU A 32 8.23 7.45 1.39
C LEU A 32 8.57 8.78 0.72
N VAL A 33 7.66 9.30 -0.10
CA VAL A 33 7.87 10.52 -0.89
C VAL A 33 7.68 11.79 -0.06
N LYS A 34 6.90 11.72 1.03
CA LYS A 34 6.66 12.87 1.90
C LYS A 34 6.35 12.43 3.32
N ARG A 35 6.92 13.14 4.28
CA ARG A 35 6.51 13.15 5.68
C ARG A 35 6.06 14.56 6.04
N SER A 36 4.82 14.70 6.45
CA SER A 36 4.19 15.95 6.86
C SER A 36 3.51 15.73 8.21
N VAL A 37 2.65 16.64 8.60
CA VAL A 37 1.79 16.55 9.78
C VAL A 37 0.33 16.58 9.36
N ASN A 38 -0.54 15.99 10.18
CA ASN A 38 -1.97 16.12 10.04
C ASN A 38 -2.36 17.59 10.29
N GLN A 39 -3.14 18.19 9.41
CA GLN A 39 -3.49 19.62 9.52
C GLN A 39 -4.44 19.90 10.69
N ASP A 40 -5.31 18.94 11.02
CA ASP A 40 -6.29 19.05 12.11
C ASP A 40 -5.66 18.69 13.46
N VAL A 41 -4.65 17.80 13.46
CA VAL A 41 -3.94 17.33 14.66
C VAL A 41 -2.43 17.36 14.40
N PRO A 42 -1.77 18.53 14.53
CA PRO A 42 -0.37 18.71 14.14
C PRO A 42 0.65 17.85 14.90
N GLY A 43 0.25 17.23 16.00
CA GLY A 43 1.06 16.23 16.73
C GLY A 43 1.15 14.86 16.05
N THR A 44 0.37 14.60 15.00
CA THR A 44 0.34 13.34 14.26
C THR A 44 1.00 13.52 12.90
N TYR A 45 1.85 12.57 12.51
CA TYR A 45 2.44 12.55 11.18
C TYR A 45 1.38 12.30 10.09
N HIS A 46 1.71 12.74 8.87
CA HIS A 46 1.06 12.31 7.64
C HIS A 46 2.16 11.73 6.73
N LEU A 47 2.12 10.41 6.53
CA LEU A 47 3.09 9.67 5.74
C LEU A 47 2.52 9.42 4.35
N PHE A 48 3.32 9.61 3.29
CA PHE A 48 2.91 9.44 1.90
C PHE A 48 3.86 8.47 1.23
N TYR A 49 3.34 7.33 0.80
CA TYR A 49 4.07 6.32 0.02
C TYR A 49 3.54 6.32 -1.40
N ALA A 50 4.44 6.34 -2.36
CA ALA A 50 4.09 6.36 -3.78
C ALA A 50 5.18 5.69 -4.63
N ASP A 51 5.10 5.86 -5.94
CA ASP A 51 6.20 5.61 -6.86
C ASP A 51 7.35 6.62 -6.65
N ALA A 52 8.43 6.55 -7.44
CA ALA A 52 9.60 7.40 -7.22
C ALA A 52 9.31 8.90 -7.38
N ASP A 53 8.32 9.30 -8.17
CA ASP A 53 8.01 10.69 -8.49
C ASP A 53 6.74 11.20 -7.78
N GLY A 54 5.99 10.33 -7.11
CA GLY A 54 4.76 10.69 -6.42
C GLY A 54 3.59 10.96 -7.36
N HIS A 55 3.46 10.15 -8.42
CA HIS A 55 2.37 10.30 -9.37
C HIS A 55 1.01 10.06 -8.73
N ALA A 56 0.03 10.90 -9.06
CA ALA A 56 -1.35 10.72 -8.63
C ALA A 56 -1.88 9.32 -9.02
N GLY A 57 -2.50 8.63 -8.07
CA GLY A 57 -3.00 7.26 -8.26
C GLY A 57 -2.02 6.18 -7.78
N THR A 58 -0.76 6.53 -7.47
CA THR A 58 0.19 5.63 -6.80
C THR A 58 0.28 5.90 -5.30
N ASP A 59 -0.32 6.98 -4.82
CA ASP A 59 -0.23 7.44 -3.43
C ASP A 59 -1.10 6.60 -2.48
N LEU A 60 -0.46 6.00 -1.48
CA LEU A 60 -1.08 5.45 -0.29
C LEU A 60 -0.56 6.23 0.93
N THR A 61 -1.46 6.83 1.70
CA THR A 61 -1.07 7.71 2.79
C THR A 61 -1.60 7.23 4.14
N PHE A 62 -0.93 7.63 5.23
CA PHE A 62 -1.27 7.20 6.58
C PHE A 62 -1.24 8.33 7.58
N PHE A 63 -2.20 8.29 8.50
CA PHE A 63 -2.14 8.98 9.79
C PHE A 63 -1.84 7.95 10.88
N PRO A 64 -0.60 7.88 11.40
CA PRO A 64 -0.25 6.98 12.50
C PRO A 64 -0.76 7.50 13.84
N TRP A 65 -1.45 6.62 14.58
CA TRP A 65 -2.02 6.88 15.90
C TRP A 65 -1.63 5.72 16.83
N PRO A 66 -0.41 5.72 17.40
CA PRO A 66 0.12 4.56 18.15
C PRO A 66 -0.72 4.17 19.35
N ASP A 67 -1.41 5.12 19.97
CA ASP A 67 -2.24 4.88 21.17
C ASP A 67 -3.71 4.57 20.84
N MET A 68 -4.08 4.48 19.56
CA MET A 68 -5.45 4.18 19.15
C MET A 68 -5.71 2.67 19.21
N ALA A 69 -6.85 2.29 19.78
CA ALA A 69 -7.28 0.89 19.75
C ALA A 69 -7.48 0.40 18.30
N PRO A 70 -7.23 -0.90 18.02
CA PRO A 70 -7.50 -1.49 16.72
C PRO A 70 -8.93 -1.22 16.25
N ALA A 71 -9.09 -1.01 14.94
CA ALA A 71 -10.39 -0.72 14.36
C ALA A 71 -11.35 -1.91 14.47
N THR A 72 -12.62 -1.61 14.75
CA THR A 72 -13.69 -2.61 14.62
C THR A 72 -14.30 -2.48 13.24
N LEU A 73 -14.19 -3.52 12.44
CA LEU A 73 -14.77 -3.53 11.10
C LEU A 73 -16.29 -3.53 11.15
N GLY A 74 -16.93 -2.78 10.26
CA GLY A 74 -18.38 -2.65 10.21
C GLY A 74 -18.89 -2.27 8.83
N VAL A 75 -20.22 -2.16 8.72
CA VAL A 75 -20.89 -1.78 7.48
C VAL A 75 -20.55 -0.32 7.11
N GLY A 76 -20.27 -0.08 5.83
CA GLY A 76 -19.96 1.26 5.31
C GLY A 76 -18.49 1.64 5.40
N LEU A 77 -17.62 0.73 5.85
CA LEU A 77 -16.17 0.92 5.89
C LEU A 77 -15.51 0.40 4.61
N ALA A 78 -14.51 1.14 4.09
CA ALA A 78 -13.58 0.60 3.11
C ALA A 78 -12.67 -0.40 3.84
N SER A 79 -12.83 -1.68 3.58
CA SER A 79 -12.21 -2.75 4.37
C SER A 79 -10.90 -3.27 3.78
N GLU A 80 -10.58 -2.92 2.53
CA GLU A 80 -9.37 -3.41 1.83
C GLU A 80 -8.86 -2.34 0.86
N VAL A 81 -7.53 -2.27 0.71
CA VAL A 81 -6.87 -1.46 -0.32
C VAL A 81 -6.22 -2.40 -1.34
N GLY A 82 -6.58 -2.24 -2.62
CA GLY A 82 -5.95 -2.93 -3.74
C GLY A 82 -4.75 -2.14 -4.27
N LEU A 83 -3.60 -2.79 -4.38
CA LEU A 83 -2.37 -2.25 -4.97
C LEU A 83 -2.01 -3.07 -6.20
N ALA A 84 -1.73 -2.42 -7.31
CA ALA A 84 -1.34 -3.08 -8.55
C ALA A 84 0.10 -3.60 -8.47
N VAL A 85 0.34 -4.77 -9.03
CA VAL A 85 1.68 -5.33 -9.24
C VAL A 85 1.76 -5.92 -10.65
N PRO A 86 2.96 -5.98 -11.25
CA PRO A 86 3.14 -6.56 -12.57
C PRO A 86 2.68 -8.00 -12.65
N ALA A 87 2.13 -8.40 -13.80
CA ALA A 87 1.67 -9.76 -14.04
C ALA A 87 2.80 -10.78 -13.86
N GLY A 88 2.50 -11.94 -13.25
CA GLY A 88 3.47 -13.01 -12.97
C GLY A 88 4.30 -12.80 -11.71
N THR A 89 4.04 -11.76 -10.88
CA THR A 89 4.88 -11.45 -9.71
C THR A 89 4.32 -11.94 -8.36
N LEU A 90 3.09 -12.47 -8.29
CA LEU A 90 2.47 -12.84 -7.00
C LEU A 90 3.24 -13.93 -6.24
N GLU A 91 3.92 -14.86 -6.91
CA GLU A 91 4.72 -15.87 -6.20
C GLU A 91 5.96 -15.26 -5.54
N PHE A 92 6.59 -14.26 -6.19
CA PHE A 92 7.63 -13.46 -5.55
C PHE A 92 7.09 -12.73 -4.32
N TRP A 93 5.94 -12.06 -4.45
CA TRP A 93 5.33 -11.33 -3.35
C TRP A 93 4.94 -12.25 -2.19
N ARG A 94 4.38 -13.42 -2.50
CA ARG A 94 4.04 -14.42 -1.49
C ARG A 94 5.26 -14.86 -0.68
N ALA A 95 6.36 -15.17 -1.36
CA ALA A 95 7.60 -15.56 -0.70
C ALA A 95 8.21 -14.41 0.13
N ARG A 96 8.20 -13.19 -0.40
CA ARG A 96 8.73 -12.00 0.27
C ARG A 96 7.94 -11.66 1.53
N LEU A 97 6.62 -11.62 1.46
CA LEU A 97 5.75 -11.36 2.61
C LEU A 97 5.91 -12.44 3.68
N ALA A 98 5.95 -13.73 3.28
CA ALA A 98 6.19 -14.82 4.22
C ALA A 98 7.56 -14.71 4.90
N SER A 99 8.62 -14.30 4.19
CA SER A 99 9.96 -14.07 4.78
C SER A 99 9.99 -12.89 5.76
N ALA A 100 9.06 -11.94 5.62
CA ALA A 100 8.85 -10.84 6.56
C ALA A 100 7.89 -11.19 7.71
N GLY A 101 7.49 -12.48 7.84
CA GLY A 101 6.59 -12.94 8.88
C GLY A 101 5.10 -12.63 8.66
N VAL A 102 4.74 -12.14 7.48
CA VAL A 102 3.34 -11.83 7.14
C VAL A 102 2.60 -13.11 6.76
N VAL A 103 1.42 -13.31 7.35
CA VAL A 103 0.54 -14.43 7.00
C VAL A 103 -0.11 -14.14 5.65
N VAL A 104 0.16 -14.98 4.67
CA VAL A 104 -0.41 -14.87 3.32
C VAL A 104 -1.12 -16.13 2.91
N THR A 105 -2.27 -15.99 2.25
CA THR A 105 -2.99 -17.11 1.63
C THR A 105 -2.47 -17.34 0.20
N PRO A 106 -2.69 -18.52 -0.38
CA PRO A 106 -2.42 -18.70 -1.81
C PRO A 106 -3.19 -17.69 -2.66
N PRO A 107 -2.62 -17.24 -3.82
CA PRO A 107 -3.33 -16.35 -4.73
C PRO A 107 -4.67 -16.93 -5.17
N ILE A 108 -5.68 -16.08 -5.25
CA ILE A 108 -7.03 -16.40 -5.74
C ILE A 108 -7.34 -15.60 -7.00
N VAL A 109 -8.39 -15.98 -7.72
CA VAL A 109 -8.95 -15.17 -8.82
C VAL A 109 -10.16 -14.40 -8.32
N ARG A 110 -10.14 -13.07 -8.51
CA ARG A 110 -11.21 -12.17 -8.11
C ARG A 110 -11.41 -11.12 -9.22
N PHE A 111 -12.63 -11.01 -9.74
CA PHE A 111 -12.98 -10.15 -10.89
C PHE A 111 -12.14 -10.40 -12.15
N GLY A 112 -11.66 -11.65 -12.35
CA GLY A 112 -10.83 -12.02 -13.48
C GLY A 112 -9.33 -11.77 -13.32
N GLU A 113 -8.90 -11.18 -12.20
CA GLU A 113 -7.50 -10.89 -11.86
C GLU A 113 -6.99 -11.82 -10.78
N ARG A 114 -5.70 -12.15 -10.81
CA ARG A 114 -5.04 -12.88 -9.72
C ARG A 114 -4.71 -11.94 -8.59
N VAL A 115 -5.04 -12.33 -7.37
CA VAL A 115 -4.95 -11.48 -6.17
C VAL A 115 -4.30 -12.25 -5.03
N LEU A 116 -3.38 -11.58 -4.33
CA LEU A 116 -2.77 -12.05 -3.09
C LEU A 116 -3.18 -11.10 -1.95
N THR A 117 -3.82 -11.65 -0.89
CA THR A 117 -4.31 -10.84 0.23
C THR A 117 -3.54 -11.12 1.51
N PHE A 118 -3.35 -10.07 2.31
CA PHE A 118 -2.71 -10.12 3.64
C PHE A 118 -3.17 -8.92 4.47
N ALA A 119 -2.85 -8.94 5.77
CA ALA A 119 -2.99 -7.76 6.63
C ALA A 119 -1.63 -7.08 6.82
N ASP A 120 -1.61 -5.75 6.87
CA ASP A 120 -0.46 -4.99 7.33
C ASP A 120 -0.27 -5.15 8.85
N PRO A 121 0.82 -4.64 9.46
CA PRO A 121 1.05 -4.75 10.91
C PRO A 121 -0.07 -4.17 11.79
N HIS A 122 -0.88 -3.26 11.25
CA HIS A 122 -1.95 -2.59 11.99
C HIS A 122 -3.36 -3.08 11.62
N GLY A 123 -3.44 -4.18 10.83
CA GLY A 123 -4.70 -4.87 10.50
C GLY A 123 -5.40 -4.35 9.26
N LEU A 124 -4.82 -3.39 8.51
CA LEU A 124 -5.35 -2.99 7.20
C LEU A 124 -5.25 -4.18 6.24
N GLN A 125 -6.38 -4.54 5.64
CA GLN A 125 -6.38 -5.56 4.60
C GLN A 125 -5.82 -4.96 3.30
N VAL A 126 -4.82 -5.63 2.74
CA VAL A 126 -4.16 -5.24 1.49
C VAL A 126 -4.26 -6.38 0.50
N ALA A 127 -4.59 -6.03 -0.73
CA ALA A 127 -4.61 -6.96 -1.87
C ALA A 127 -3.56 -6.53 -2.90
N LEU A 128 -2.59 -7.38 -3.22
CA LEU A 128 -1.77 -7.21 -4.41
C LEU A 128 -2.49 -7.83 -5.60
N VAL A 129 -2.79 -7.02 -6.60
CA VAL A 129 -3.55 -7.40 -7.79
C VAL A 129 -2.62 -7.43 -8.99
N GLU A 130 -2.46 -8.59 -9.62
CA GLU A 130 -1.71 -8.69 -10.87
C GLU A 130 -2.48 -8.00 -11.99
N THR A 131 -1.86 -7.00 -12.59
CA THR A 131 -2.46 -6.28 -13.70
C THR A 131 -1.43 -5.94 -14.78
N SER A 132 -1.90 -5.80 -16.00
CA SER A 132 -1.18 -5.14 -17.08
C SER A 132 -1.61 -3.68 -17.12
N ASP A 133 -0.98 -2.86 -16.28
CA ASP A 133 -1.30 -1.44 -16.12
C ASP A 133 -0.28 -0.62 -16.91
N ASP A 134 -0.76 0.24 -17.79
CA ASP A 134 0.02 1.17 -18.62
C ASP A 134 -0.05 2.62 -18.13
N ARG A 135 -0.57 2.85 -16.91
CA ARG A 135 -0.48 4.16 -16.25
C ARG A 135 0.98 4.53 -16.01
N GLU A 136 1.23 5.84 -15.98
CA GLU A 136 2.54 6.38 -15.64
C GLU A 136 3.00 5.88 -14.26
N PHE A 137 4.22 5.34 -14.22
CA PHE A 137 4.84 4.80 -13.02
C PHE A 137 6.35 5.03 -13.08
N ALA A 138 6.91 5.67 -12.06
CA ALA A 138 8.34 5.89 -11.91
C ALA A 138 8.94 4.86 -10.93
N PRO A 139 9.76 3.90 -11.39
CA PRO A 139 10.36 2.91 -10.49
C PRO A 139 11.35 3.56 -9.52
N TRP A 140 11.25 3.20 -8.24
CA TRP A 140 12.22 3.64 -7.24
C TRP A 140 13.46 2.73 -7.27
N THR A 141 14.59 3.29 -7.70
CA THR A 141 15.83 2.51 -7.91
C THR A 141 16.49 2.03 -6.61
N ASP A 142 16.29 2.75 -5.50
CA ASP A 142 16.83 2.39 -4.18
C ASP A 142 15.89 1.47 -3.38
N SER A 143 14.79 1.02 -4.00
CA SER A 143 13.84 0.09 -3.39
C SER A 143 14.50 -1.26 -3.09
N PRO A 144 14.16 -1.92 -1.97
CA PRO A 144 14.54 -3.31 -1.72
C PRO A 144 13.82 -4.31 -2.64
N VAL A 145 12.91 -3.83 -3.51
CA VAL A 145 12.19 -4.61 -4.52
C VAL A 145 12.66 -4.21 -5.91
N ALA A 146 13.04 -5.19 -6.72
CA ALA A 146 13.48 -4.96 -8.09
C ALA A 146 12.39 -4.21 -8.91
N THR A 147 12.83 -3.30 -9.79
CA THR A 147 11.95 -2.35 -10.50
C THR A 147 10.86 -3.02 -11.34
N ASP A 148 11.11 -4.24 -11.83
CA ASP A 148 10.16 -5.06 -12.60
C ASP A 148 9.07 -5.74 -11.76
N ARG A 149 9.12 -5.58 -10.42
CA ARG A 149 8.20 -6.23 -9.47
C ARG A 149 7.54 -5.26 -8.48
N GLN A 150 7.88 -3.97 -8.55
CA GLN A 150 7.38 -2.97 -7.61
C GLN A 150 5.85 -2.83 -7.66
N VAL A 151 5.31 -2.44 -6.51
CA VAL A 151 3.92 -1.98 -6.36
C VAL A 151 3.74 -0.69 -7.17
N ARG A 152 2.60 -0.58 -7.86
CA ARG A 152 2.25 0.51 -8.79
C ARG A 152 0.97 1.22 -8.38
#